data_6a2d4cff30ea2ff08efb6462ec1ee862
#
_entry.id   6a2d4cff30ea2ff08efb6462ec1ee862
#
_cell.length_a   1.000
_cell.length_b   1.000
_cell.length_c   1.000
_cell.angle_alpha   90.00
_cell.angle_beta   90.00
_cell.angle_gamma   90.00
#
_symmetry.space_group_name_H-M   'P 1'
#
loop_
_entity.id
_entity.type
_entity.pdbx_description
1 polymer ?
#
loop_
_entity_poly.entity_id
_entity_poly.type
_entity_poly.pdbx_seq_one_letter_code
_entity_poly.pdbx_strand_id
1 'polypeptide(L)'
;MENHYDYLVVGAGITSAVFAHEAAKAGKTCLVIDRRNHIAGNIYTEEIEGINVHKYGAHIFHTSLKPVWGYVNQFAEFNNYVNSPVAVYKDELYNMPFNMNTFSRLWNISTPA
;
A
#
# COMPACT_ATOMS: atom_id res chain seq x y z
N MET A 1 -14.64 22.93 27.51
CA MET A 1 -13.24 23.19 27.09
C MET A 1 -13.22 23.09 25.58
N GLU A 2 -12.88 24.19 24.89
CA GLU A 2 -12.67 24.15 23.45
C GLU A 2 -11.41 23.35 23.13
N ASN A 3 -11.51 22.32 22.30
CA ASN A 3 -10.36 21.57 21.81
C ASN A 3 -9.63 22.46 20.79
N HIS A 4 -8.39 22.80 21.07
CA HIS A 4 -7.54 23.54 20.14
C HIS A 4 -6.56 22.59 19.48
N TYR A 5 -6.45 22.67 18.15
CA TYR A 5 -5.48 21.91 17.37
C TYR A 5 -4.62 22.85 16.54
N ASP A 6 -3.31 22.58 16.45
CA ASP A 6 -2.39 23.35 15.63
C ASP A 6 -2.64 23.15 14.13
N TYR A 7 -3.04 21.92 13.75
CA TYR A 7 -3.26 21.54 12.35
C TYR A 7 -4.55 20.77 12.16
N LEU A 8 -5.25 21.08 11.06
CA LEU A 8 -6.29 20.24 10.49
C LEU A 8 -5.71 19.47 9.30
N VAL A 9 -5.71 18.14 9.37
CA VAL A 9 -5.18 17.25 8.34
C VAL A 9 -6.35 16.53 7.67
N VAL A 10 -6.52 16.75 6.39
CA VAL A 10 -7.62 16.18 5.61
C VAL A 10 -7.15 14.95 4.84
N GLY A 11 -7.72 13.79 5.18
CA GLY A 11 -7.32 12.47 4.70
C GLY A 11 -6.41 11.75 5.69
N ALA A 12 -6.70 10.48 5.98
CA ALA A 12 -5.94 9.64 6.91
C ALA A 12 -5.06 8.61 6.17
N GLY A 13 -4.44 9.02 5.06
CA GLY A 13 -3.48 8.23 4.32
C GLY A 13 -2.06 8.32 4.88
N ILE A 14 -1.11 7.64 4.24
CA ILE A 14 0.28 7.55 4.71
C ILE A 14 0.97 8.92 4.80
N THR A 15 0.72 9.82 3.86
CA THR A 15 1.29 11.18 3.88
C THR A 15 0.85 11.94 5.12
N SER A 16 -0.44 11.86 5.44
CA SER A 16 -1.00 12.50 6.64
C SER A 16 -0.49 11.87 7.93
N ALA A 17 -0.30 10.55 7.92
CA ALA A 17 0.27 9.83 9.07
C ALA A 17 1.71 10.30 9.37
N VAL A 18 2.54 10.41 8.33
CA VAL A 18 3.91 10.92 8.47
C VAL A 18 3.90 12.37 8.95
N PHE A 19 3.07 13.23 8.34
CA PHE A 19 2.95 14.63 8.75
C PHE A 19 2.55 14.75 10.23
N ALA A 20 1.48 14.06 10.63
CA ALA A 20 0.98 14.11 12.01
C ALA A 20 1.99 13.57 13.01
N HIS A 21 2.73 12.52 12.66
CA HIS A 21 3.80 11.98 13.49
C HIS A 21 4.92 12.99 13.70
N GLU A 22 5.41 13.62 12.63
CA GLU A 22 6.49 14.62 12.75
C GLU A 22 6.01 15.90 13.46
N ALA A 23 4.76 16.31 13.24
CA ALA A 23 4.16 17.41 13.99
C ALA A 23 4.08 17.10 15.49
N ALA A 24 3.65 15.89 15.86
CA ALA A 24 3.61 15.46 17.25
C ALA A 24 5.02 15.44 17.92
N LYS A 25 6.04 15.01 17.20
CA LYS A 25 7.44 15.09 17.67
C LYS A 25 7.89 16.53 17.90
N ALA A 26 7.34 17.48 17.14
CA ALA A 26 7.56 18.91 17.31
C ALA A 26 6.64 19.56 18.38
N GLY A 27 5.91 18.76 19.16
CA GLY A 27 5.01 19.22 20.21
C GLY A 27 3.73 19.87 19.69
N LYS A 28 3.34 19.58 18.44
CA LYS A 28 2.14 20.09 17.78
C LYS A 28 0.98 19.09 17.83
N THR A 29 -0.22 19.60 17.86
CA THR A 29 -1.46 18.81 17.86
C THR A 29 -2.13 18.83 16.50
N CYS A 30 -2.59 17.64 16.05
CA CYS A 30 -3.27 17.48 14.76
C CYS A 30 -4.68 16.91 14.96
N LEU A 31 -5.66 17.49 14.28
CA LEU A 31 -6.96 16.87 14.05
C LEU A 31 -6.92 16.26 12.64
N VAL A 32 -7.01 14.93 12.56
CA VAL A 32 -7.06 14.22 11.28
C VAL A 32 -8.51 13.82 11.00
N ILE A 33 -9.00 14.20 9.81
CA ILE A 33 -10.34 13.83 9.36
C ILE A 33 -10.26 13.08 8.02
N ASP A 34 -11.12 12.07 7.83
CA ASP A 34 -11.25 11.33 6.57
C ASP A 34 -12.73 11.10 6.24
N ARG A 35 -13.05 11.01 4.96
CA ARG A 35 -14.39 10.65 4.49
C ARG A 35 -14.67 9.15 4.59
N ARG A 36 -13.62 8.32 4.61
CA ARG A 36 -13.70 6.87 4.74
C ARG A 36 -13.87 6.49 6.21
N ASN A 37 -14.46 5.35 6.46
CA ASN A 37 -14.64 4.77 7.81
C ASN A 37 -13.41 4.00 8.32
N HIS A 38 -12.28 4.15 7.64
CA HIS A 38 -11.01 3.52 7.99
C HIS A 38 -9.84 4.48 7.73
N ILE A 39 -8.74 4.27 8.42
CA ILE A 39 -7.45 4.94 8.19
C ILE A 39 -6.65 4.25 7.06
N ALA A 40 -5.41 4.69 6.84
CA ALA A 40 -4.44 4.17 5.89
C ALA A 40 -4.71 4.55 4.40
N GLY A 41 -5.84 5.17 4.08
CA GLY A 41 -6.10 5.62 2.71
C GLY A 41 -6.07 4.47 1.69
N ASN A 42 -5.30 4.63 0.62
CA ASN A 42 -5.24 3.63 -0.44
C ASN A 42 -4.39 2.40 -0.09
N ILE A 43 -3.56 2.46 0.94
CA ILE A 43 -2.78 1.28 1.40
C ILE A 43 -3.57 0.42 2.39
N TYR A 44 -4.84 0.74 2.62
CA TYR A 44 -5.69 -0.02 3.51
C TYR A 44 -5.83 -1.47 3.05
N THR A 45 -5.54 -2.36 3.99
CA THR A 45 -5.66 -3.81 3.83
C THR A 45 -6.56 -4.34 4.93
N GLU A 46 -7.47 -5.22 4.59
CA GLU A 46 -8.33 -5.93 5.56
C GLU A 46 -8.09 -7.44 5.45
N GLU A 47 -8.21 -8.13 6.56
CA GLU A 47 -8.16 -9.58 6.57
C GLU A 47 -9.58 -10.14 6.38
N ILE A 48 -9.76 -10.96 5.36
CA ILE A 48 -11.02 -11.65 5.07
C ILE A 48 -10.70 -13.13 4.95
N GLU A 49 -11.27 -13.95 5.82
CA GLU A 49 -11.06 -15.41 5.86
C GLU A 49 -9.58 -15.82 5.88
N GLY A 50 -8.74 -15.07 6.62
CA GLY A 50 -7.31 -15.31 6.72
C GLY A 50 -6.48 -14.82 5.52
N ILE A 51 -7.10 -14.09 4.60
CA ILE A 51 -6.45 -13.53 3.41
C ILE A 51 -6.34 -12.02 3.55
N ASN A 52 -5.14 -11.48 3.32
CA ASN A 52 -4.92 -10.03 3.28
C ASN A 52 -5.43 -9.45 1.97
N VAL A 53 -6.54 -8.71 2.03
CA VAL A 53 -7.17 -8.08 0.88
C VAL A 53 -6.78 -6.60 0.79
N HIS A 54 -6.04 -6.24 -0.25
CA HIS A 54 -5.71 -4.87 -0.59
C HIS A 54 -6.91 -4.20 -1.28
N LYS A 55 -7.69 -3.44 -0.51
CA LYS A 55 -8.99 -2.91 -0.95
C LYS A 55 -8.93 -1.99 -2.17
N TYR A 56 -7.84 -1.30 -2.35
CA TYR A 56 -7.65 -0.28 -3.40
C TYR A 56 -6.51 -0.63 -4.36
N GLY A 57 -6.22 -1.91 -4.52
CA GLY A 57 -5.12 -2.42 -5.33
C GLY A 57 -3.89 -2.75 -4.49
N ALA A 58 -3.00 -3.56 -5.06
CA ALA A 58 -1.79 -4.00 -4.37
C ALA A 58 -0.85 -2.81 -4.10
N HIS A 59 -0.49 -2.63 -2.85
CA HIS A 59 0.45 -1.61 -2.39
C HIS A 59 1.57 -2.30 -1.63
N ILE A 60 2.66 -2.60 -2.33
CA ILE A 60 3.88 -3.12 -1.74
C ILE A 60 4.88 -1.99 -1.58
N PHE A 61 5.51 -1.92 -0.41
CA PHE A 61 6.53 -0.92 -0.17
C PHE A 61 7.89 -1.38 -0.69
N HIS A 62 8.55 -0.51 -1.44
CA HIS A 62 9.95 -0.70 -1.84
C HIS A 62 10.66 0.64 -1.89
N THR A 63 11.94 0.67 -1.55
CA THR A 63 12.79 1.86 -1.66
C THR A 63 14.26 1.49 -1.71
N SER A 64 15.04 2.24 -2.45
CA SER A 64 16.51 2.21 -2.41
C SER A 64 17.09 3.28 -1.47
N LEU A 65 16.25 4.17 -0.94
CA LEU A 65 16.67 5.28 -0.09
C LEU A 65 16.81 4.81 1.36
N LYS A 66 18.04 4.68 1.83
CA LYS A 66 18.36 4.26 3.22
C LYS A 66 17.63 5.08 4.29
N PRO A 67 17.54 6.44 4.20
CA PRO A 67 16.80 7.22 5.20
C PRO A 67 15.30 6.86 5.26
N VAL A 68 14.67 6.63 4.10
CA VAL A 68 13.26 6.23 4.04
C VAL A 68 13.08 4.83 4.64
N TRP A 69 13.95 3.89 4.28
CA TRP A 69 13.94 2.54 4.85
C TRP A 69 14.10 2.56 6.37
N GLY A 70 15.07 3.33 6.89
CA GLY A 70 15.27 3.51 8.33
C GLY A 70 14.07 4.15 9.03
N TYR A 71 13.36 5.06 8.36
CA TYR A 71 12.18 5.70 8.91
C TYR A 71 11.01 4.71 9.06
N VAL A 72 10.67 3.98 8.00
CA VAL A 72 9.50 3.09 8.01
C VAL A 72 9.69 1.87 8.93
N ASN A 73 10.93 1.40 9.09
CA ASN A 73 11.25 0.30 10.02
C ASN A 73 11.10 0.67 11.51
N GLN A 74 10.84 1.93 11.85
CA GLN A 74 10.47 2.31 13.21
C GLN A 74 9.03 1.92 13.55
N PHE A 75 8.19 1.65 12.55
CA PHE A 75 6.76 1.44 12.71
C PHE A 75 6.30 0.02 12.36
N ALA A 76 7.04 -0.66 11.51
CA ALA A 76 6.65 -1.99 11.02
C ALA A 76 7.87 -2.84 10.68
N GLU A 77 7.75 -4.13 10.86
CA GLU A 77 8.67 -5.12 10.33
C GLU A 77 8.25 -5.51 8.92
N PHE A 78 9.20 -5.48 7.97
CA PHE A 78 8.96 -5.82 6.58
C PHE A 78 9.47 -7.22 6.29
N ASN A 79 8.62 -8.07 5.71
CA ASN A 79 9.01 -9.34 5.15
C ASN A 79 9.57 -9.14 3.72
N ASN A 80 10.40 -10.06 3.24
CA ASN A 80 10.92 -10.04 1.88
C ASN A 80 9.87 -10.57 0.88
N TYR A 81 8.69 -9.96 0.85
CA TYR A 81 7.60 -10.39 0.01
C TYR A 81 7.96 -10.26 -1.48
N VAL A 82 7.85 -11.35 -2.20
CA VAL A 82 8.03 -11.37 -3.65
C VAL A 82 6.66 -11.19 -4.31
N ASN A 83 6.46 -10.02 -4.92
CA ASN A 83 5.20 -9.73 -5.60
C ASN A 83 5.15 -10.46 -6.96
N SER A 84 4.26 -11.43 -7.06
CA SER A 84 4.01 -12.20 -8.27
C SER A 84 2.51 -12.22 -8.59
N PRO A 85 1.96 -11.09 -9.03
CA PRO A 85 0.52 -10.96 -9.25
C PRO A 85 0.06 -11.80 -10.45
N VAL A 86 -1.18 -12.22 -10.36
CA VAL A 86 -1.87 -12.94 -11.42
C VAL A 86 -3.16 -12.19 -11.76
N ALA A 87 -3.40 -11.96 -13.06
CA ALA A 87 -4.64 -11.40 -13.54
C ALA A 87 -5.61 -12.53 -13.97
N VAL A 88 -6.87 -12.37 -13.63
CA VAL A 88 -7.96 -13.24 -14.11
C VAL A 88 -8.72 -12.51 -15.21
N TYR A 89 -8.84 -13.13 -16.37
CA TYR A 89 -9.64 -12.62 -17.47
C TYR A 89 -10.33 -13.77 -18.21
N LYS A 90 -11.67 -13.73 -18.30
CA LYS A 90 -12.50 -14.80 -18.92
C LYS A 90 -12.16 -16.20 -18.39
N ASP A 91 -12.08 -16.33 -17.06
CA ASP A 91 -11.76 -17.55 -16.32
C ASP A 91 -10.34 -18.12 -16.57
N GLU A 92 -9.48 -17.37 -17.25
CA GLU A 92 -8.08 -17.71 -17.44
C GLU A 92 -7.15 -16.87 -16.58
N LEU A 93 -6.01 -17.46 -16.18
CA LEU A 93 -4.99 -16.84 -15.35
C LEU A 93 -3.79 -16.37 -16.19
N TYR A 94 -3.41 -15.11 -16.00
CA TYR A 94 -2.29 -14.50 -16.71
C TYR A 94 -1.26 -13.96 -15.71
N ASN A 95 0.01 -14.30 -15.91
CA ASN A 95 1.10 -13.77 -15.08
C ASN A 95 1.30 -12.26 -15.33
N MET A 96 1.55 -11.53 -14.24
CA MET A 96 1.87 -10.11 -14.26
C MET A 96 3.21 -9.84 -13.53
N PRO A 97 4.03 -8.91 -13.99
CA PRO A 97 3.95 -8.20 -15.26
C PRO A 97 4.03 -9.16 -16.46
N PHE A 98 3.64 -8.70 -17.64
CA PHE A 98 3.63 -9.51 -18.85
C PHE A 98 4.98 -10.19 -19.09
N ASN A 99 4.95 -11.49 -19.37
CA ASN A 99 6.11 -12.32 -19.64
C ASN A 99 5.74 -13.39 -20.67
N MET A 100 6.67 -14.28 -21.02
CA MET A 100 6.43 -15.32 -22.04
C MET A 100 5.23 -16.22 -21.71
N ASN A 101 4.97 -16.52 -20.43
CA ASN A 101 3.80 -17.31 -20.05
C ASN A 101 2.51 -16.56 -20.37
N THR A 102 2.47 -15.24 -20.16
CA THR A 102 1.33 -14.40 -20.54
C THR A 102 1.09 -14.43 -22.04
N PHE A 103 2.15 -14.25 -22.84
CA PHE A 103 2.03 -14.22 -24.30
C PHE A 103 1.70 -15.60 -24.88
N SER A 104 2.30 -16.67 -24.33
CA SER A 104 2.01 -18.04 -24.73
C SER A 104 0.54 -18.38 -24.53
N ARG A 105 -0.05 -17.96 -23.41
CA ARG A 105 -1.49 -18.16 -23.16
C ARG A 105 -2.36 -17.28 -24.03
N LEU A 106 -2.05 -15.98 -24.11
CA LEU A 106 -2.89 -15.01 -24.79
C LEU A 106 -2.97 -15.25 -26.30
N TRP A 107 -1.87 -15.69 -26.90
CA TRP A 107 -1.73 -15.85 -28.35
C TRP A 107 -1.47 -17.28 -28.81
N ASN A 108 -1.48 -18.24 -27.87
CA ASN A 108 -1.20 -19.64 -28.14
C ASN A 108 0.11 -19.87 -28.91
N ILE A 109 1.17 -19.15 -28.48
CA ILE A 109 2.51 -19.24 -29.07
C ILE A 109 3.43 -20.03 -28.14
N SER A 110 4.34 -20.80 -28.74
CA SER A 110 5.45 -21.44 -28.03
C SER A 110 6.74 -20.65 -28.27
N THR A 111 7.67 -20.73 -27.30
CA THR A 111 9.01 -20.21 -27.53
C THR A 111 9.69 -20.99 -28.66
N PRO A 112 10.44 -20.35 -29.55
CA PRO A 112 11.30 -21.05 -30.47
C PRO A 112 12.22 -22.01 -29.70
N ALA A 113 12.44 -23.18 -30.25
CA ALA A 113 13.39 -24.15 -29.70
C ALA A 113 14.81 -23.62 -29.79
#